data_5c12021ccf52ff108a8194b2e4bde156
#
_entry.id   5c12021ccf52ff108a8194b2e4bde156
#
_cell.length_a   1.000
_cell.length_b   1.000
_cell.length_c   1.000
_cell.angle_alpha   90.00
_cell.angle_beta   90.00
_cell.angle_gamma   90.00
#
_symmetry.space_group_name_H-M   'P 1'
#
loop_
_entity.id
_entity.type
_entity.pdbx_description
1 polymer ?
#
loop_
_entity_poly.entity_id
_entity_poly.type
_entity_poly.pdbx_seq_one_letter_code
_entity_poly.pdbx_strand_id
1 'polypeptide(L)'
;GRFLRDSKWKFIRDEEGRKTKQPGKLQCCKATGWYIEEYDTAQVTMNLTDLSITPLHIGFETAREEAEKLGARVTGSEVVGLLPLNAMLEAGRYYIEKQNKGLSSTGRQGRTTGVPQKELIEIAIRSMGLRDVAPFDPDEKIIEYMVTEKDVNLSGKTCSAFADELSTDSPAPGGGSAAALIGALGASLDAMVANLTMKNRKCRDNWGLMREIAPEAQSVKDDLLNAIDDDTSAFNDWMDASRQDGDVEAAVKKAIEVPLRVLSQCPAIIRMASSLEEKGMQASVSDAGVAAAAARAAAVSAYYNVLINLGEIEDSEYADNAFKQAGEYLTASLENADNVFNRVQDKLIKKMEVQDS
;
A
#
# COMPACT_ATOMS: atom_id res chain seq x y z
N GLY A 1 28.11 14.35 11.73
CA GLY A 1 29.15 14.28 12.74
C GLY A 1 29.88 15.60 12.91
N ARG A 2 30.47 15.84 14.05
CA ARG A 2 31.22 17.06 14.38
C ARG A 2 32.70 16.77 14.49
N PHE A 3 33.53 17.76 14.17
CA PHE A 3 34.97 17.67 14.48
C PHE A 3 35.20 17.75 16.01
N LEU A 4 36.00 16.83 16.53
CA LEU A 4 36.37 16.84 17.93
C LEU A 4 37.34 17.99 18.23
N ARG A 5 37.14 18.62 19.39
CA ARG A 5 38.00 19.69 19.91
C ARG A 5 38.44 19.34 21.32
N ASP A 6 39.65 19.76 21.67
CA ASP A 6 40.19 19.65 23.03
C ASP A 6 39.62 20.73 23.97
N SER A 7 40.01 20.72 25.22
CA SER A 7 39.62 21.72 26.23
C SER A 7 40.02 23.17 25.89
N LYS A 8 40.94 23.35 24.93
CA LYS A 8 41.39 24.67 24.42
C LYS A 8 40.75 24.99 23.07
N TRP A 9 39.66 24.28 22.66
CA TRP A 9 38.94 24.45 21.42
C TRP A 9 39.73 24.19 20.14
N LYS A 10 40.94 23.56 20.20
CA LYS A 10 41.71 23.12 19.05
C LYS A 10 41.18 21.78 18.52
N PHE A 11 41.29 21.61 17.21
CA PHE A 11 40.88 20.35 16.58
C PHE A 11 41.80 19.20 17.03
N ILE A 12 41.20 18.12 17.51
CA ILE A 12 41.91 16.86 17.75
C ILE A 12 42.23 16.24 16.38
N ARG A 13 43.45 15.78 16.22
CA ARG A 13 43.95 15.16 15.00
C ARG A 13 44.37 13.70 15.29
N ASP A 14 44.24 12.85 14.27
CA ASP A 14 44.74 11.49 14.29
C ASP A 14 46.29 11.45 14.09
N GLU A 15 46.84 10.25 14.07
CA GLU A 15 48.29 10.02 13.88
C GLU A 15 48.78 10.52 12.51
N GLU A 16 47.90 10.64 11.53
CA GLU A 16 48.18 11.14 10.18
C GLU A 16 47.90 12.65 10.03
N GLY A 17 47.59 13.34 11.13
CA GLY A 17 47.37 14.78 11.18
C GLY A 17 45.98 15.25 10.68
N ARG A 18 45.07 14.33 10.35
CA ARG A 18 43.70 14.64 9.91
C ARG A 18 42.80 14.98 11.11
N LYS A 19 41.85 15.89 10.92
CA LYS A 19 40.89 16.26 11.97
C LYS A 19 39.99 15.07 12.30
N THR A 20 39.98 14.64 13.54
CA THR A 20 39.11 13.56 14.01
C THR A 20 37.64 14.03 14.05
N LYS A 21 36.74 13.22 13.54
CA LYS A 21 35.29 13.46 13.58
C LYS A 21 34.59 12.49 14.51
N GLN A 22 33.69 12.98 15.32
CA GLN A 22 32.69 12.16 15.97
C GLN A 22 31.58 11.84 14.94
N PRO A 23 31.27 10.58 14.67
CA PRO A 23 30.15 10.24 13.80
C PRO A 23 28.87 10.88 14.28
N GLY A 24 28.00 11.27 13.34
CA GLY A 24 26.63 11.68 13.65
C GLY A 24 25.77 10.46 13.99
N LYS A 25 24.62 10.69 14.59
CA LYS A 25 23.63 9.63 14.88
C LYS A 25 22.98 9.07 13.61
N LEU A 26 22.81 9.92 12.60
CA LEU A 26 22.21 9.55 11.32
C LEU A 26 23.31 9.31 10.28
N GLN A 27 23.19 8.22 9.56
CA GLN A 27 23.97 7.92 8.35
C GLN A 27 23.25 8.52 7.12
N CYS A 28 23.95 8.67 6.01
CA CYS A 28 23.38 9.22 4.77
C CYS A 28 22.53 10.48 4.99
N CYS A 29 22.94 11.31 5.96
CA CYS A 29 22.28 12.54 6.33
C CYS A 29 23.30 13.66 6.47
N LYS A 30 23.05 14.79 5.80
CA LYS A 30 23.79 16.04 6.01
C LYS A 30 22.82 17.04 6.65
N ALA A 31 23.19 17.56 7.82
CA ALA A 31 22.37 18.49 8.56
C ALA A 31 23.13 19.76 8.89
N THR A 32 22.45 20.88 8.90
CA THR A 32 22.91 22.17 9.41
C THR A 32 21.79 22.82 10.19
N GLY A 33 22.14 23.71 11.11
CA GLY A 33 21.20 24.45 11.92
C GLY A 33 21.50 25.94 11.80
N TRP A 34 20.48 26.75 11.81
CA TRP A 34 20.53 28.22 11.90
C TRP A 34 19.35 28.74 12.67
N TYR A 35 19.43 30.02 13.02
CA TYR A 35 18.33 30.74 13.65
C TYR A 35 17.63 31.59 12.60
N ILE A 36 16.30 31.56 12.60
CA ILE A 36 15.47 32.36 11.71
C ILE A 36 14.91 33.50 12.54
N GLU A 37 15.47 34.71 12.31
CA GLU A 37 15.10 35.93 13.06
C GLU A 37 13.62 36.30 12.86
N GLU A 38 13.08 36.07 11.65
CA GLU A 38 11.70 36.41 11.29
C GLU A 38 10.66 35.62 12.09
N TYR A 39 11.00 34.41 12.52
CA TYR A 39 10.12 33.52 13.29
C TYR A 39 10.56 33.32 14.74
N ASP A 40 11.64 33.96 15.15
CA ASP A 40 12.26 33.81 16.48
C ASP A 40 12.47 32.29 16.82
N THR A 41 12.94 31.51 15.85
CA THR A 41 12.97 30.05 15.93
C THR A 41 14.27 29.47 15.35
N ALA A 42 14.85 28.49 16.05
CA ALA A 42 15.94 27.71 15.50
C ALA A 42 15.41 26.64 14.53
N GLN A 43 16.04 26.50 13.38
CA GLN A 43 15.73 25.49 12.38
C GLN A 43 16.90 24.52 12.21
N VAL A 44 16.59 23.23 12.05
CA VAL A 44 17.53 22.20 11.61
C VAL A 44 17.09 21.70 10.25
N THR A 45 17.91 21.95 9.22
CA THR A 45 17.70 21.40 7.88
C THR A 45 18.50 20.14 7.71
N MET A 46 17.87 19.11 7.13
CA MET A 46 18.49 17.82 6.84
C MET A 46 18.33 17.47 5.36
N ASN A 47 19.45 17.10 4.72
CA ASN A 47 19.44 16.50 3.40
C ASN A 47 19.64 14.97 3.59
N LEU A 48 18.57 14.19 3.40
CA LEU A 48 18.57 12.74 3.47
C LEU A 48 18.98 12.21 2.09
N THR A 49 20.17 11.64 1.99
CA THR A 49 20.73 11.20 0.70
C THR A 49 20.42 9.74 0.36
N ASP A 50 19.93 9.00 1.35
CA ASP A 50 19.46 7.61 1.19
C ASP A 50 18.37 7.32 2.22
N LEU A 51 17.12 7.25 1.74
CA LEU A 51 15.94 7.01 2.58
C LEU A 51 15.83 5.57 3.07
N SER A 52 16.51 4.62 2.44
CA SER A 52 16.55 3.23 2.91
C SER A 52 17.41 3.07 4.17
N ILE A 53 18.40 3.95 4.35
CA ILE A 53 19.30 3.95 5.52
C ILE A 53 18.78 4.91 6.60
N THR A 54 18.33 6.10 6.20
CA THR A 54 17.74 7.08 7.11
C THR A 54 16.40 7.54 6.56
N PRO A 55 15.31 6.83 6.90
CA PRO A 55 13.96 7.22 6.54
C PRO A 55 13.57 8.59 7.10
N LEU A 56 12.59 9.25 6.46
CA LEU A 56 12.12 10.57 6.82
C LEU A 56 11.76 10.70 8.31
N HIS A 57 10.95 9.75 8.81
CA HIS A 57 10.51 9.73 10.22
C HIS A 57 11.66 9.52 11.21
N ILE A 58 12.71 8.77 10.84
CA ILE A 58 13.90 8.57 11.69
C ILE A 58 14.71 9.86 11.78
N GLY A 59 14.84 10.60 10.67
CA GLY A 59 15.44 11.93 10.68
C GLY A 59 14.72 12.88 11.63
N PHE A 60 13.39 12.98 11.51
CA PHE A 60 12.54 13.82 12.36
C PHE A 60 12.60 13.42 13.84
N GLU A 61 12.42 12.14 14.17
CA GLU A 61 12.43 11.66 15.56
C GLU A 61 13.78 11.88 16.22
N THR A 62 14.88 11.68 15.48
CA THR A 62 16.24 11.94 16.01
C THR A 62 16.42 13.42 16.33
N ALA A 63 15.96 14.32 15.48
CA ALA A 63 16.00 15.77 15.75
C ALA A 63 15.16 16.13 16.97
N ARG A 64 13.96 15.57 17.09
CA ARG A 64 13.04 15.76 18.22
C ARG A 64 13.67 15.31 19.55
N GLU A 65 14.24 14.11 19.56
CA GLU A 65 14.92 13.57 20.76
C GLU A 65 16.14 14.41 21.19
N GLU A 66 16.92 14.90 20.24
CA GLU A 66 18.05 15.77 20.56
C GLU A 66 17.60 17.15 21.06
N ALA A 67 16.55 17.70 20.51
CA ALA A 67 15.97 18.96 20.99
C ALA A 67 15.43 18.81 22.43
N GLU A 68 14.73 17.73 22.76
CA GLU A 68 14.23 17.44 24.09
C GLU A 68 15.37 17.36 25.15
N LYS A 69 16.52 16.76 24.80
CA LYS A 69 17.69 16.71 25.68
C LYS A 69 18.28 18.07 26.00
N LEU A 70 18.05 19.05 25.10
CA LEU A 70 18.49 20.43 25.28
C LEU A 70 17.40 21.32 25.92
N GLY A 71 16.26 20.75 26.30
CA GLY A 71 15.11 21.48 26.85
C GLY A 71 14.31 22.22 25.80
N ALA A 72 14.53 21.97 24.51
CA ALA A 72 13.78 22.54 23.41
C ALA A 72 12.70 21.60 22.90
N ARG A 73 11.68 22.12 22.24
CA ARG A 73 10.59 21.37 21.64
C ARG A 73 10.54 21.64 20.14
N VAL A 74 10.44 20.59 19.31
CA VAL A 74 10.11 20.72 17.91
C VAL A 74 8.63 21.08 17.78
N THR A 75 8.33 22.15 17.07
CA THR A 75 6.99 22.72 16.90
C THR A 75 6.35 22.40 15.54
N GLY A 76 7.12 21.95 14.57
CA GLY A 76 6.67 21.57 13.24
C GLY A 76 7.84 21.20 12.36
N SER A 77 7.54 20.76 11.17
CA SER A 77 8.53 20.49 10.13
C SER A 77 7.95 20.78 8.74
N GLU A 78 8.81 20.87 7.75
CA GLU A 78 8.44 21.03 6.36
C GLU A 78 9.28 20.10 5.46
N VAL A 79 8.72 19.72 4.33
CA VAL A 79 9.44 19.03 3.26
C VAL A 79 9.72 20.04 2.14
N VAL A 80 11.02 20.27 1.91
CA VAL A 80 11.48 21.10 0.78
C VAL A 80 11.72 20.18 -0.42
N GLY A 81 10.98 20.42 -1.52
CA GLY A 81 11.01 19.59 -2.72
C GLY A 81 10.00 18.46 -2.68
N LEU A 82 10.32 17.36 -3.36
CA LEU A 82 9.47 16.20 -3.57
C LEU A 82 9.98 14.99 -2.79
N LEU A 83 9.09 14.04 -2.54
CA LEU A 83 9.42 12.79 -1.86
C LEU A 83 8.69 11.59 -2.48
N PRO A 84 9.26 10.38 -2.41
CA PRO A 84 8.60 9.18 -2.89
C PRO A 84 7.47 8.77 -1.94
N LEU A 85 6.40 8.22 -2.51
CA LEU A 85 5.23 7.73 -1.78
C LEU A 85 5.61 6.78 -0.64
N ASN A 86 6.54 5.84 -0.90
CA ASN A 86 6.95 4.87 0.10
C ASN A 86 7.52 5.52 1.38
N ALA A 87 8.19 6.67 1.29
CA ALA A 87 8.71 7.38 2.46
C ALA A 87 7.57 7.84 3.40
N MET A 88 6.43 8.26 2.85
CA MET A 88 5.25 8.63 3.63
C MET A 88 4.54 7.40 4.23
N LEU A 89 4.43 6.33 3.46
CA LEU A 89 3.81 5.08 3.91
C LEU A 89 4.61 4.44 5.05
N GLU A 90 5.93 4.39 4.94
CA GLU A 90 6.81 3.91 6.01
C GLU A 90 6.70 4.76 7.27
N ALA A 91 6.67 6.08 7.13
CA ALA A 91 6.46 6.98 8.26
C ALA A 91 5.12 6.73 8.95
N GLY A 92 4.04 6.59 8.19
CA GLY A 92 2.71 6.28 8.73
C GLY A 92 2.69 4.96 9.51
N ARG A 93 3.27 3.89 8.94
CA ARG A 93 3.40 2.57 9.60
C ARG A 93 4.21 2.66 10.89
N TYR A 94 5.34 3.38 10.86
CA TYR A 94 6.17 3.61 12.03
C TYR A 94 5.41 4.25 13.19
N TYR A 95 4.63 5.30 12.93
CA TYR A 95 3.87 5.99 13.98
C TYR A 95 2.72 5.13 14.54
N ILE A 96 2.07 4.31 13.73
CA ILE A 96 1.11 3.32 14.20
C ILE A 96 1.78 2.30 15.12
N GLU A 97 2.92 1.75 14.74
CA GLU A 97 3.66 0.80 15.57
C GLU A 97 4.12 1.44 16.89
N LYS A 98 4.64 2.65 16.82
CA LYS A 98 5.06 3.41 18.00
C LYS A 98 3.90 3.62 18.97
N GLN A 99 2.71 3.97 18.47
CA GLN A 99 1.50 4.10 19.26
C GLN A 99 1.06 2.75 19.85
N ASN A 100 1.07 1.68 19.05
CA ASN A 100 0.71 0.33 19.49
C ASN A 100 1.66 -0.16 20.62
N LYS A 101 2.97 0.07 20.50
CA LYS A 101 3.98 -0.23 21.52
C LYS A 101 3.74 0.60 22.81
N GLY A 102 3.44 1.88 22.69
CA GLY A 102 3.11 2.75 23.82
C GLY A 102 1.89 2.27 24.59
N LEU A 103 0.84 1.82 23.91
CA LEU A 103 -0.33 1.22 24.54
C LEU A 103 0.01 -0.11 25.24
N SER A 104 0.92 -0.90 24.70
CA SER A 104 1.35 -2.17 25.27
C SER A 104 2.08 -1.98 26.60
N SER A 105 2.87 -0.90 26.76
CA SER A 105 3.55 -0.57 28.02
C SER A 105 2.59 -0.27 29.18
N THR A 106 1.35 0.10 28.88
CA THR A 106 0.28 0.33 29.87
C THR A 106 -0.61 -0.88 30.12
N GLY A 107 -0.22 -2.08 29.67
CA GLY A 107 -1.01 -3.31 29.71
C GLY A 107 -2.17 -3.36 28.70
N ARG A 108 -2.25 -2.36 27.79
CA ARG A 108 -3.21 -2.32 26.69
C ARG A 108 -2.50 -2.71 25.43
N GLN A 109 -3.06 -3.63 24.66
CA GLN A 109 -2.50 -4.03 23.38
C GLN A 109 -3.00 -3.09 22.29
N GLY A 110 -2.07 -2.52 21.50
CA GLY A 110 -2.42 -1.73 20.34
C GLY A 110 -3.15 -2.56 19.28
N ARG A 111 -4.19 -2.00 18.66
CA ARG A 111 -5.13 -2.71 17.79
C ARG A 111 -5.22 -2.13 16.39
N THR A 112 -4.41 -1.13 16.08
CA THR A 112 -4.42 -0.49 14.77
C THR A 112 -3.58 -1.31 13.81
N THR A 113 -4.19 -1.77 12.72
CA THR A 113 -3.55 -2.50 11.62
C THR A 113 -4.34 -2.27 10.34
N GLY A 114 -3.80 -2.66 9.19
CA GLY A 114 -4.51 -2.61 7.90
C GLY A 114 -5.08 -1.22 7.58
N VAL A 115 -4.28 -0.18 7.81
CA VAL A 115 -4.69 1.21 7.57
C VAL A 115 -4.55 1.52 6.10
N PRO A 116 -5.59 2.12 5.44
CA PRO A 116 -5.51 2.53 4.06
C PRO A 116 -4.36 3.50 3.78
N GLN A 117 -3.82 3.47 2.55
CA GLN A 117 -2.69 4.29 2.13
C GLN A 117 -2.89 5.78 2.43
N LYS A 118 -4.05 6.33 2.08
CA LYS A 118 -4.40 7.74 2.35
C LYS A 118 -4.32 8.10 3.83
N GLU A 119 -4.79 7.23 4.70
CA GLU A 119 -4.74 7.43 6.15
C GLU A 119 -3.31 7.30 6.70
N LEU A 120 -2.47 6.41 6.13
CA LEU A 120 -1.05 6.32 6.48
C LEU A 120 -0.33 7.63 6.20
N ILE A 121 -0.59 8.24 5.04
CA ILE A 121 -0.03 9.55 4.67
C ILE A 121 -0.49 10.62 5.66
N GLU A 122 -1.77 10.68 5.98
CA GLU A 122 -2.30 11.64 6.97
C GLU A 122 -1.71 11.44 8.38
N ILE A 123 -1.49 10.20 8.79
CA ILE A 123 -0.82 9.90 10.07
C ILE A 123 0.62 10.42 10.04
N ALA A 124 1.36 10.22 8.94
CA ALA A 124 2.71 10.72 8.78
C ALA A 124 2.75 12.25 8.84
N ILE A 125 1.87 12.93 8.08
CA ILE A 125 1.74 14.39 8.06
C ILE A 125 1.52 14.94 9.46
N ARG A 126 0.53 14.42 10.19
CA ARG A 126 0.19 14.89 11.54
C ARG A 126 1.28 14.58 12.55
N SER A 127 1.89 13.39 12.47
CA SER A 127 2.90 12.98 13.44
C SER A 127 4.21 13.75 13.33
N MET A 128 4.56 14.19 12.13
CA MET A 128 5.76 14.99 11.87
C MET A 128 5.47 16.51 11.80
N GLY A 129 4.21 16.92 11.94
CA GLY A 129 3.84 18.34 11.86
C GLY A 129 4.15 18.98 10.51
N LEU A 130 3.94 18.26 9.39
CA LEU A 130 4.32 18.72 8.05
C LEU A 130 3.47 19.88 7.54
N ARG A 131 2.32 20.15 8.17
CA ARG A 131 1.43 21.28 7.87
C ARG A 131 1.57 22.43 8.85
N ASP A 132 2.43 22.31 9.87
CA ASP A 132 2.51 23.32 10.94
C ASP A 132 3.34 24.55 10.53
N VAL A 133 4.26 24.38 9.57
CA VAL A 133 5.14 25.46 9.08
C VAL A 133 4.70 25.95 7.72
N ALA A 134 4.35 25.07 6.80
CA ALA A 134 3.93 25.37 5.43
C ALA A 134 2.82 24.41 4.98
N PRO A 135 1.99 24.78 3.98
CA PRO A 135 1.04 23.84 3.40
C PRO A 135 1.74 22.60 2.86
N PHE A 136 1.18 21.43 3.17
CA PHE A 136 1.60 20.15 2.61
C PHE A 136 0.42 19.48 1.92
N ASP A 137 0.44 19.48 0.60
CA ASP A 137 -0.52 18.77 -0.24
C ASP A 137 0.15 17.51 -0.79
N PRO A 138 -0.34 16.30 -0.46
CA PRO A 138 0.20 15.06 -1.01
C PRO A 138 0.25 15.02 -2.54
N ASP A 139 -0.73 15.62 -3.22
CA ASP A 139 -0.81 15.65 -4.69
C ASP A 139 0.28 16.51 -5.34
N GLU A 140 0.83 17.49 -4.58
CA GLU A 140 1.90 18.38 -5.02
C GLU A 140 3.29 17.96 -4.51
N LYS A 141 3.37 17.10 -3.50
CA LYS A 141 4.61 16.76 -2.80
C LYS A 141 5.06 15.32 -3.03
N ILE A 142 4.15 14.40 -3.36
CA ILE A 142 4.47 12.99 -3.59
C ILE A 142 4.68 12.76 -5.09
N ILE A 143 5.86 12.26 -5.45
CA ILE A 143 6.30 12.08 -6.84
C ILE A 143 5.28 11.24 -7.63
N GLU A 144 4.87 10.11 -7.07
CA GLU A 144 3.96 9.17 -7.72
C GLU A 144 2.59 9.83 -8.01
N TYR A 145 2.09 10.70 -7.13
CA TYR A 145 0.83 11.41 -7.34
C TYR A 145 0.92 12.51 -8.39
N MET A 146 2.12 13.12 -8.53
CA MET A 146 2.36 14.17 -9.54
C MET A 146 2.49 13.62 -10.95
N VAL A 147 3.06 12.41 -11.11
CA VAL A 147 3.30 11.81 -12.43
C VAL A 147 2.12 10.97 -12.91
N THR A 148 1.16 10.67 -12.03
CA THR A 148 -0.06 9.98 -12.44
C THR A 148 -0.95 10.96 -13.20
N GLU A 149 -1.24 10.65 -14.45
CA GLU A 149 -2.17 11.44 -15.28
C GLU A 149 -3.56 11.41 -14.63
N LYS A 150 -4.04 12.58 -14.22
CA LYS A 150 -5.32 12.73 -13.50
C LYS A 150 -6.55 12.50 -14.40
N ASP A 151 -6.38 12.53 -15.72
CA ASP A 151 -7.48 12.47 -16.68
C ASP A 151 -8.05 11.06 -16.92
N VAL A 152 -7.37 9.99 -16.49
CA VAL A 152 -7.77 8.60 -16.70
C VAL A 152 -8.03 7.85 -15.40
N ASN A 153 -8.18 8.53 -14.27
CA ASN A 153 -8.35 7.87 -12.97
C ASN A 153 -9.79 7.33 -12.80
N LEU A 154 -10.04 6.16 -13.38
CA LEU A 154 -11.29 5.40 -13.20
C LEU A 154 -11.47 4.92 -11.76
N SER A 155 -10.36 4.54 -11.11
CA SER A 155 -10.34 4.07 -9.73
C SER A 155 -10.75 5.16 -8.73
N GLY A 156 -10.60 6.44 -9.08
CA GLY A 156 -11.02 7.59 -8.30
C GLY A 156 -12.48 8.00 -8.49
N LYS A 157 -13.21 7.41 -9.45
CA LYS A 157 -14.61 7.74 -9.70
C LYS A 157 -15.53 7.20 -8.62
N THR A 158 -16.72 7.81 -8.49
CA THR A 158 -17.76 7.21 -7.67
C THR A 158 -18.24 5.90 -8.30
N CYS A 159 -18.79 4.99 -7.48
CA CYS A 159 -19.31 3.72 -7.99
C CYS A 159 -20.33 3.91 -9.14
N SER A 160 -21.20 4.93 -9.04
CA SER A 160 -22.15 5.24 -10.11
C SER A 160 -21.45 5.73 -11.37
N ALA A 161 -20.50 6.66 -11.26
CA ALA A 161 -19.78 7.19 -12.41
C ALA A 161 -18.93 6.12 -13.12
N PHE A 162 -18.34 5.20 -12.37
CA PHE A 162 -17.63 4.05 -12.95
C PHE A 162 -18.58 3.11 -13.70
N ALA A 163 -19.73 2.78 -13.09
CA ALA A 163 -20.74 1.92 -13.71
C ALA A 163 -21.37 2.58 -14.96
N ASP A 164 -21.63 3.89 -14.90
CA ASP A 164 -22.15 4.64 -16.05
C ASP A 164 -21.17 4.60 -17.22
N GLU A 165 -19.87 4.82 -16.97
CA GLU A 165 -18.84 4.77 -18.00
C GLU A 165 -18.62 3.38 -18.58
N LEU A 166 -18.59 2.35 -17.72
CA LEU A 166 -18.50 0.96 -18.15
C LEU A 166 -19.68 0.52 -19.02
N SER A 167 -20.85 1.16 -18.87
CA SER A 167 -22.08 0.85 -19.62
C SER A 167 -22.18 1.53 -20.99
N THR A 168 -21.19 2.37 -21.35
CA THR A 168 -21.20 3.08 -22.63
C THR A 168 -20.73 2.16 -23.78
N ASP A 169 -20.79 2.68 -25.00
CA ASP A 169 -20.26 2.03 -26.21
C ASP A 169 -18.76 2.28 -26.41
N SER A 170 -18.09 2.86 -25.41
CA SER A 170 -16.63 3.02 -25.39
C SER A 170 -15.94 1.64 -25.29
N PRO A 171 -14.89 1.39 -26.08
CA PRO A 171 -14.15 0.12 -26.00
C PRO A 171 -13.38 -0.06 -24.67
N ALA A 172 -13.14 1.00 -23.94
CA ALA A 172 -12.53 1.01 -22.58
C ALA A 172 -13.24 2.09 -21.71
N PRO A 173 -13.44 1.84 -20.39
CA PRO A 173 -13.12 0.64 -19.63
C PRO A 173 -13.92 -0.59 -20.06
N GLY A 174 -13.34 -1.78 -19.80
CA GLY A 174 -13.95 -3.06 -20.16
C GLY A 174 -13.91 -4.11 -19.04
N GLY A 175 -13.92 -5.38 -19.49
CA GLY A 175 -13.94 -6.53 -18.58
C GLY A 175 -12.73 -6.63 -17.66
N GLY A 176 -11.54 -6.17 -18.08
CA GLY A 176 -10.33 -6.18 -17.28
C GLY A 176 -10.40 -5.18 -16.12
N SER A 177 -10.83 -3.95 -16.40
CA SER A 177 -11.07 -2.94 -15.34
C SER A 177 -12.13 -3.40 -14.35
N ALA A 178 -13.22 -4.05 -14.84
CA ALA A 178 -14.24 -4.63 -13.97
C ALA A 178 -13.69 -5.76 -13.10
N ALA A 179 -12.86 -6.65 -13.66
CA ALA A 179 -12.23 -7.74 -12.91
C ALA A 179 -11.34 -7.22 -11.78
N ALA A 180 -10.55 -6.20 -12.06
CA ALA A 180 -9.68 -5.53 -11.08
C ALA A 180 -10.50 -4.92 -9.93
N LEU A 181 -11.59 -4.21 -10.24
CA LEU A 181 -12.48 -3.64 -9.21
C LEU A 181 -13.12 -4.73 -8.34
N ILE A 182 -13.61 -5.81 -8.93
CA ILE A 182 -14.21 -6.93 -8.18
C ILE A 182 -13.16 -7.54 -7.22
N GLY A 183 -11.94 -7.76 -7.68
CA GLY A 183 -10.84 -8.24 -6.84
C GLY A 183 -10.49 -7.29 -5.70
N ALA A 184 -10.43 -5.98 -5.98
CA ALA A 184 -10.16 -4.94 -4.99
C ALA A 184 -11.22 -4.91 -3.88
N LEU A 185 -12.49 -5.13 -4.22
CA LEU A 185 -13.58 -5.25 -3.25
C LEU A 185 -13.43 -6.49 -2.36
N GLY A 186 -12.99 -7.62 -2.94
CA GLY A 186 -12.66 -8.83 -2.19
C GLY A 186 -11.56 -8.60 -1.15
N ALA A 187 -10.43 -8.02 -1.57
CA ALA A 187 -9.33 -7.68 -0.67
C ALA A 187 -9.74 -6.64 0.40
N SER A 188 -10.63 -5.70 0.06
CA SER A 188 -11.17 -4.71 1.01
C SER A 188 -11.96 -5.39 2.13
N LEU A 189 -12.76 -6.41 1.81
CA LEU A 189 -13.50 -7.20 2.80
C LEU A 189 -12.55 -7.99 3.70
N ASP A 190 -11.48 -8.58 3.18
CA ASP A 190 -10.47 -9.25 3.99
C ASP A 190 -9.84 -8.27 5.00
N ALA A 191 -9.44 -7.09 4.55
CA ALA A 191 -8.92 -6.05 5.44
C ALA A 191 -9.94 -5.64 6.51
N MET A 192 -11.21 -5.50 6.14
CA MET A 192 -12.29 -5.15 7.06
C MET A 192 -12.48 -6.23 8.14
N VAL A 193 -12.58 -7.50 7.76
CA VAL A 193 -12.79 -8.62 8.70
C VAL A 193 -11.60 -8.74 9.66
N ALA A 194 -10.37 -8.61 9.17
CA ALA A 194 -9.18 -8.60 10.00
C ALA A 194 -9.18 -7.43 11.01
N ASN A 195 -9.54 -6.23 10.57
CA ASN A 195 -9.66 -5.05 11.43
C ASN A 195 -10.76 -5.20 12.50
N LEU A 196 -11.92 -5.75 12.14
CA LEU A 196 -12.99 -6.04 13.09
C LEU A 196 -12.57 -7.08 14.13
N THR A 197 -11.83 -8.11 13.69
CA THR A 197 -11.28 -9.14 14.58
C THR A 197 -10.30 -8.55 15.58
N MET A 198 -9.45 -7.59 15.18
CA MET A 198 -8.54 -6.86 16.07
C MET A 198 -9.26 -6.04 17.14
N LYS A 199 -10.47 -5.55 16.86
CA LYS A 199 -11.29 -4.81 17.85
C LYS A 199 -11.94 -5.73 18.87
N ASN A 200 -12.12 -7.01 18.56
CA ASN A 200 -12.80 -7.97 19.42
C ASN A 200 -11.82 -8.66 20.38
N ARG A 201 -11.96 -8.40 21.69
CA ARG A 201 -11.12 -9.01 22.74
C ARG A 201 -11.23 -10.54 22.83
N LYS A 202 -12.37 -11.10 22.41
CA LYS A 202 -12.57 -12.57 22.40
C LYS A 202 -11.70 -13.26 21.34
N CYS A 203 -11.22 -12.52 20.34
CA CYS A 203 -10.36 -13.03 19.27
C CYS A 203 -8.87 -12.74 19.51
N ARG A 204 -8.46 -12.43 20.75
CA ARG A 204 -7.10 -11.98 21.08
C ARG A 204 -6.01 -12.94 20.62
N ASP A 205 -6.25 -14.23 20.68
CA ASP A 205 -5.29 -15.26 20.30
C ASP A 205 -4.96 -15.22 18.79
N ASN A 206 -5.86 -14.68 17.98
CA ASN A 206 -5.72 -14.57 16.53
C ASN A 206 -5.19 -13.19 16.07
N TRP A 207 -4.95 -12.24 16.99
CA TRP A 207 -4.52 -10.88 16.62
C TRP A 207 -3.16 -10.82 15.90
N GLY A 208 -2.26 -11.81 16.18
CA GLY A 208 -1.00 -11.94 15.45
C GLY A 208 -1.24 -12.08 13.96
N LEU A 209 -2.06 -13.08 13.60
CA LEU A 209 -2.43 -13.33 12.21
C LEU A 209 -3.16 -12.16 11.55
N MET A 210 -4.04 -11.46 12.28
CA MET A 210 -4.76 -10.29 11.74
C MET A 210 -3.82 -9.14 11.39
N ARG A 211 -2.71 -8.98 12.12
CA ARG A 211 -1.68 -7.98 11.82
C ARG A 211 -0.89 -8.28 10.54
N GLU A 212 -0.85 -9.52 10.12
CA GLU A 212 -0.26 -9.94 8.85
C GLU A 212 -1.26 -9.77 7.70
N ILE A 213 -2.48 -10.29 7.89
CA ILE A 213 -3.53 -10.27 6.85
C ILE A 213 -3.95 -8.85 6.49
N ALA A 214 -4.22 -7.99 7.47
CA ALA A 214 -4.83 -6.69 7.17
C ALA A 214 -3.94 -5.76 6.32
N PRO A 215 -2.62 -5.62 6.56
CA PRO A 215 -1.74 -4.88 5.66
C PRO A 215 -1.57 -5.53 4.29
N GLU A 216 -1.50 -6.87 4.22
CA GLU A 216 -1.43 -7.59 2.96
C GLU A 216 -2.67 -7.34 2.11
N ALA A 217 -3.87 -7.44 2.71
CA ALA A 217 -5.13 -7.16 2.04
C ALA A 217 -5.23 -5.71 1.54
N GLN A 218 -4.71 -4.73 2.29
CA GLN A 218 -4.64 -3.35 1.82
C GLN A 218 -3.69 -3.19 0.63
N SER A 219 -2.52 -3.85 0.65
CA SER A 219 -1.59 -3.81 -0.48
C SER A 219 -2.21 -4.41 -1.74
N VAL A 220 -2.82 -5.59 -1.63
CA VAL A 220 -3.52 -6.23 -2.76
C VAL A 220 -4.66 -5.37 -3.28
N LYS A 221 -5.44 -4.74 -2.41
CA LYS A 221 -6.49 -3.79 -2.80
C LYS A 221 -5.92 -2.60 -3.58
N ASP A 222 -4.84 -1.99 -3.10
CA ASP A 222 -4.24 -0.82 -3.76
C ASP A 222 -3.66 -1.21 -5.13
N ASP A 223 -2.99 -2.36 -5.25
CA ASP A 223 -2.47 -2.90 -6.52
C ASP A 223 -3.60 -3.16 -7.53
N LEU A 224 -4.73 -3.69 -7.08
CA LEU A 224 -5.89 -3.96 -7.93
C LEU A 224 -6.64 -2.67 -8.34
N LEU A 225 -6.68 -1.67 -7.48
CA LEU A 225 -7.22 -0.35 -7.85
C LEU A 225 -6.37 0.32 -8.94
N ASN A 226 -5.04 0.22 -8.84
CA ASN A 226 -4.15 0.70 -9.89
C ASN A 226 -4.34 -0.09 -11.20
N ALA A 227 -4.60 -1.39 -11.12
CA ALA A 227 -4.83 -2.22 -12.29
C ALA A 227 -6.09 -1.82 -13.09
N ILE A 228 -7.06 -1.12 -12.49
CA ILE A 228 -8.23 -0.57 -13.19
C ILE A 228 -7.79 0.44 -14.27
N ASP A 229 -6.91 1.35 -13.89
CA ASP A 229 -6.42 2.42 -14.76
C ASP A 229 -5.37 1.86 -15.76
N ASP A 230 -4.51 0.93 -15.29
CA ASP A 230 -3.52 0.26 -16.13
C ASP A 230 -4.16 -0.53 -17.28
N ASP A 231 -5.32 -1.19 -17.05
CA ASP A 231 -6.06 -1.94 -18.06
C ASP A 231 -6.53 -1.02 -19.20
N THR A 232 -7.13 0.10 -18.85
CA THR A 232 -7.56 1.11 -19.84
C THR A 232 -6.37 1.72 -20.58
N SER A 233 -5.28 2.02 -19.89
CA SER A 233 -4.05 2.54 -20.52
C SER A 233 -3.43 1.53 -21.48
N ALA A 234 -3.33 0.26 -21.08
CA ALA A 234 -2.79 -0.79 -21.94
C ALA A 234 -3.62 -1.00 -23.21
N PHE A 235 -4.95 -0.91 -23.09
CA PHE A 235 -5.84 -0.97 -24.25
C PHE A 235 -5.65 0.23 -25.19
N ASN A 236 -5.53 1.44 -24.66
CA ASN A 236 -5.29 2.64 -25.46
C ASN A 236 -3.93 2.58 -26.17
N ASP A 237 -2.88 2.15 -25.48
CA ASP A 237 -1.55 1.95 -26.04
C ASP A 237 -1.58 0.95 -27.23
N TRP A 238 -2.32 -0.16 -27.11
CA TRP A 238 -2.52 -1.13 -28.16
C TRP A 238 -3.26 -0.54 -29.38
N MET A 239 -4.34 0.22 -29.14
CA MET A 239 -5.09 0.90 -30.19
C MET A 239 -4.22 1.91 -30.95
N ASP A 240 -3.41 2.67 -30.24
CA ASP A 240 -2.52 3.67 -30.83
C ASP A 240 -1.37 3.02 -31.62
N ALA A 241 -0.74 1.96 -31.08
CA ALA A 241 0.28 1.18 -31.78
C ALA A 241 -0.26 0.58 -33.08
N SER A 242 -1.49 0.05 -33.06
CA SER A 242 -2.15 -0.54 -34.24
C SER A 242 -2.49 0.49 -35.34
N ARG A 243 -2.69 1.78 -34.96
CA ARG A 243 -3.02 2.86 -35.91
C ARG A 243 -1.82 3.58 -36.49
N GLN A 244 -0.69 3.58 -35.76
CA GLN A 244 0.48 4.43 -36.07
C GLN A 244 1.73 3.65 -36.49
N ASP A 245 1.59 2.41 -36.92
CA ASP A 245 2.72 1.50 -37.22
C ASP A 245 3.71 1.39 -36.04
N GLY A 246 3.20 1.41 -34.81
CA GLY A 246 4.00 1.24 -33.59
C GLY A 246 4.36 -0.23 -33.30
N ASP A 247 5.01 -0.47 -32.16
CA ASP A 247 5.32 -1.83 -31.70
C ASP A 247 4.06 -2.50 -31.10
N VAL A 248 3.24 -3.08 -31.97
CA VAL A 248 1.98 -3.75 -31.63
C VAL A 248 2.24 -4.94 -30.69
N GLU A 249 3.31 -5.69 -30.92
CA GLU A 249 3.66 -6.87 -30.12
C GLU A 249 3.95 -6.49 -28.66
N ALA A 250 4.73 -5.42 -28.44
CA ALA A 250 4.99 -4.92 -27.08
C ALA A 250 3.70 -4.41 -26.40
N ALA A 251 2.81 -3.75 -27.14
CA ALA A 251 1.54 -3.27 -26.60
C ALA A 251 0.59 -4.42 -26.24
N VAL A 252 0.53 -5.48 -27.06
CA VAL A 252 -0.24 -6.70 -26.75
C VAL A 252 0.30 -7.38 -25.50
N LYS A 253 1.62 -7.53 -25.34
CA LYS A 253 2.23 -8.09 -24.12
C LYS A 253 1.80 -7.32 -22.89
N LYS A 254 1.83 -5.98 -22.93
CA LYS A 254 1.34 -5.13 -21.85
C LYS A 254 -0.14 -5.35 -21.54
N ALA A 255 -0.97 -5.50 -22.59
CA ALA A 255 -2.40 -5.78 -22.43
C ALA A 255 -2.68 -7.19 -21.85
N ILE A 256 -1.76 -8.15 -21.99
CA ILE A 256 -1.82 -9.47 -21.33
C ILE A 256 -1.35 -9.39 -19.88
N GLU A 257 -0.29 -8.64 -19.60
CA GLU A 257 0.32 -8.54 -18.26
C GLU A 257 -0.64 -7.98 -17.20
N VAL A 258 -1.46 -6.99 -17.56
CA VAL A 258 -2.39 -6.38 -16.59
C VAL A 258 -3.43 -7.38 -16.08
N PRO A 259 -4.24 -8.05 -16.91
CA PRO A 259 -5.19 -9.05 -16.42
C PRO A 259 -4.50 -10.28 -15.81
N LEU A 260 -3.31 -10.66 -16.26
CA LEU A 260 -2.53 -11.73 -15.64
C LEU A 260 -2.10 -11.35 -14.21
N ARG A 261 -1.70 -10.10 -13.98
CA ARG A 261 -1.43 -9.55 -12.65
C ARG A 261 -2.68 -9.58 -11.75
N VAL A 262 -3.84 -9.14 -12.26
CA VAL A 262 -5.11 -9.24 -11.52
C VAL A 262 -5.41 -10.68 -11.12
N LEU A 263 -5.28 -11.60 -12.06
CA LEU A 263 -5.52 -13.03 -11.83
C LEU A 263 -4.56 -13.60 -10.77
N SER A 264 -3.29 -13.22 -10.80
CA SER A 264 -2.27 -13.69 -9.85
C SER A 264 -2.53 -13.28 -8.40
N GLN A 265 -3.29 -12.20 -8.17
CA GLN A 265 -3.66 -11.72 -6.82
C GLN A 265 -4.85 -12.49 -6.23
N CYS A 266 -5.69 -13.09 -7.06
CA CYS A 266 -6.91 -13.76 -6.59
C CYS A 266 -6.65 -14.91 -5.60
N PRO A 267 -5.66 -15.80 -5.78
CA PRO A 267 -5.35 -16.83 -4.80
C PRO A 267 -4.96 -16.26 -3.42
N ALA A 268 -4.30 -15.11 -3.36
CA ALA A 268 -3.94 -14.47 -2.11
C ALA A 268 -5.18 -13.94 -1.35
N ILE A 269 -6.12 -13.32 -2.04
CA ILE A 269 -7.40 -12.87 -1.46
C ILE A 269 -8.14 -14.08 -0.88
N ILE A 270 -8.28 -15.16 -1.64
CA ILE A 270 -9.02 -16.35 -1.20
C ILE A 270 -8.32 -17.03 0.00
N ARG A 271 -7.00 -17.06 0.03
CA ARG A 271 -6.21 -17.56 1.17
C ARG A 271 -6.46 -16.73 2.43
N MET A 272 -6.48 -15.40 2.30
CA MET A 272 -6.80 -14.49 3.40
C MET A 272 -8.24 -14.72 3.87
N ALA A 273 -9.20 -14.76 2.97
CA ALA A 273 -10.61 -15.06 3.26
C ALA A 273 -10.79 -16.41 3.99
N SER A 274 -10.07 -17.44 3.57
CA SER A 274 -10.07 -18.77 4.24
C SER A 274 -9.58 -18.68 5.68
N SER A 275 -8.50 -17.95 5.92
CA SER A 275 -7.96 -17.74 7.27
C SER A 275 -8.91 -16.92 8.15
N LEU A 276 -9.58 -15.95 7.56
CA LEU A 276 -10.56 -15.07 8.25
C LEU A 276 -11.88 -15.81 8.54
N GLU A 277 -12.31 -16.69 7.65
CA GLU A 277 -13.44 -17.58 7.87
C GLU A 277 -13.21 -18.48 9.10
N GLU A 278 -12.00 -19.01 9.26
CA GLU A 278 -11.63 -19.90 10.36
C GLU A 278 -11.38 -19.15 11.68
N LYS A 279 -10.55 -18.08 11.63
CA LYS A 279 -9.95 -17.43 12.80
C LYS A 279 -10.43 -16.00 13.03
N GLY A 280 -11.21 -15.46 12.11
CA GLY A 280 -11.79 -14.12 12.22
C GLY A 280 -12.98 -14.06 13.19
N MET A 281 -13.50 -12.85 13.36
CA MET A 281 -14.70 -12.63 14.16
C MET A 281 -15.90 -13.33 13.50
N GLN A 282 -16.51 -14.29 14.18
CA GLN A 282 -17.59 -15.11 13.65
C GLN A 282 -18.85 -14.33 13.19
N ALA A 283 -19.03 -13.10 13.68
CA ALA A 283 -20.10 -12.23 13.21
C ALA A 283 -19.86 -11.71 11.77
N SER A 284 -18.62 -11.78 11.29
CA SER A 284 -18.21 -11.33 9.94
C SER A 284 -17.81 -12.52 9.03
N VAL A 285 -18.22 -13.74 9.37
CA VAL A 285 -17.89 -14.93 8.56
C VAL A 285 -18.49 -14.85 7.14
N SER A 286 -19.67 -14.24 7.00
CA SER A 286 -20.29 -13.98 5.70
C SER A 286 -19.46 -13.05 4.82
N ASP A 287 -18.83 -12.01 5.42
CA ASP A 287 -17.98 -11.08 4.69
C ASP A 287 -16.73 -11.75 4.13
N ALA A 288 -16.12 -12.68 4.89
CA ALA A 288 -15.04 -13.54 4.40
C ALA A 288 -15.50 -14.44 3.24
N GLY A 289 -16.73 -14.96 3.30
CA GLY A 289 -17.34 -15.69 2.18
C GLY A 289 -17.53 -14.84 0.94
N VAL A 290 -18.00 -13.59 1.10
CA VAL A 290 -18.14 -12.63 0.00
C VAL A 290 -16.79 -12.25 -0.60
N ALA A 291 -15.74 -12.08 0.24
CA ALA A 291 -14.38 -11.83 -0.24
C ALA A 291 -13.88 -12.95 -1.18
N ALA A 292 -14.04 -14.21 -0.77
CA ALA A 292 -13.68 -15.36 -1.60
C ALA A 292 -14.52 -15.45 -2.90
N ALA A 293 -15.81 -15.16 -2.83
CA ALA A 293 -16.69 -15.14 -4.01
C ALA A 293 -16.32 -14.02 -4.99
N ALA A 294 -16.01 -12.82 -4.49
CA ALA A 294 -15.51 -11.71 -5.31
C ALA A 294 -14.19 -12.06 -6.00
N ALA A 295 -13.22 -12.62 -5.26
CA ALA A 295 -11.94 -13.03 -5.82
C ALA A 295 -12.10 -14.15 -6.87
N ARG A 296 -13.03 -15.09 -6.67
CA ARG A 296 -13.38 -16.10 -7.67
C ARG A 296 -13.92 -15.48 -8.95
N ALA A 297 -14.83 -14.52 -8.83
CA ALA A 297 -15.39 -13.81 -9.99
C ALA A 297 -14.30 -12.98 -10.71
N ALA A 298 -13.44 -12.30 -9.95
CA ALA A 298 -12.29 -11.56 -10.50
C ALA A 298 -11.34 -12.49 -11.27
N ALA A 299 -11.04 -13.70 -10.72
CA ALA A 299 -10.16 -14.66 -11.36
C ALA A 299 -10.72 -15.13 -12.71
N VAL A 300 -12.01 -15.51 -12.77
CA VAL A 300 -12.65 -15.94 -14.02
C VAL A 300 -12.66 -14.79 -15.04
N SER A 301 -13.00 -13.57 -14.61
CA SER A 301 -13.06 -12.41 -15.49
C SER A 301 -11.69 -12.02 -16.02
N ALA A 302 -10.67 -11.98 -15.16
CA ALA A 302 -9.29 -11.70 -15.58
C ALA A 302 -8.74 -12.77 -16.53
N TYR A 303 -9.05 -14.05 -16.28
CA TYR A 303 -8.68 -15.14 -17.18
C TYR A 303 -9.23 -14.95 -18.59
N TYR A 304 -10.51 -14.55 -18.72
CA TYR A 304 -11.07 -14.25 -20.05
C TYR A 304 -10.35 -13.10 -20.75
N ASN A 305 -9.94 -12.07 -20.00
CA ASN A 305 -9.15 -10.97 -20.57
C ASN A 305 -7.72 -11.37 -20.95
N VAL A 306 -7.09 -12.30 -20.24
CA VAL A 306 -5.83 -12.93 -20.69
C VAL A 306 -6.05 -13.68 -22.00
N LEU A 307 -7.08 -14.53 -22.08
CA LEU A 307 -7.32 -15.36 -23.26
C LEU A 307 -7.58 -14.55 -24.52
N ILE A 308 -8.39 -13.48 -24.45
CA ILE A 308 -8.71 -12.68 -25.63
C ILE A 308 -7.46 -11.99 -26.17
N ASN A 309 -6.60 -11.47 -25.27
CA ASN A 309 -5.37 -10.80 -25.68
C ASN A 309 -4.29 -11.78 -26.18
N LEU A 310 -4.28 -13.02 -25.68
CA LEU A 310 -3.38 -14.08 -26.21
C LEU A 310 -3.69 -14.44 -27.67
N GLY A 311 -4.89 -14.16 -28.15
CA GLY A 311 -5.25 -14.36 -29.57
C GLY A 311 -4.60 -13.36 -30.52
N GLU A 312 -4.06 -12.25 -30.01
CA GLU A 312 -3.49 -11.15 -30.79
C GLU A 312 -1.94 -11.14 -30.79
N ILE A 313 -1.28 -12.10 -30.08
CA ILE A 313 0.18 -12.15 -29.94
C ILE A 313 0.82 -13.14 -30.92
N GLU A 314 1.96 -12.76 -31.52
CA GLU A 314 2.72 -13.63 -32.43
C GLU A 314 3.79 -14.47 -31.73
N ASP A 315 4.30 -14.02 -30.56
CA ASP A 315 5.29 -14.73 -29.74
C ASP A 315 4.65 -15.95 -29.06
N SER A 316 4.74 -17.10 -29.72
CA SER A 316 4.12 -18.36 -29.24
C SER A 316 4.71 -18.85 -27.91
N GLU A 317 6.00 -18.62 -27.65
CA GLU A 317 6.63 -19.03 -26.38
C GLU A 317 6.10 -18.20 -25.21
N TYR A 318 5.95 -16.89 -25.40
CA TYR A 318 5.32 -16.02 -24.43
C TYR A 318 3.84 -16.41 -24.21
N ALA A 319 3.10 -16.67 -25.29
CA ALA A 319 1.70 -17.07 -25.23
C ALA A 319 1.49 -18.35 -24.42
N ASP A 320 2.28 -19.39 -24.68
CA ASP A 320 2.22 -20.67 -23.99
C ASP A 320 2.52 -20.52 -22.49
N ASN A 321 3.53 -19.72 -22.15
CA ASN A 321 3.90 -19.45 -20.77
C ASN A 321 2.79 -18.67 -20.03
N ALA A 322 2.25 -17.62 -20.62
CA ALA A 322 1.18 -16.80 -20.02
C ALA A 322 -0.12 -17.61 -19.87
N PHE A 323 -0.48 -18.43 -20.88
CA PHE A 323 -1.63 -19.32 -20.82
C PHE A 323 -1.51 -20.34 -19.67
N LYS A 324 -0.34 -20.97 -19.53
CA LYS A 324 -0.08 -21.93 -18.44
C LYS A 324 -0.20 -21.27 -17.08
N GLN A 325 0.45 -20.10 -16.86
CA GLN A 325 0.36 -19.36 -15.61
C GLN A 325 -1.08 -18.96 -15.28
N ALA A 326 -1.81 -18.45 -16.26
CA ALA A 326 -3.21 -18.09 -16.10
C ALA A 326 -4.08 -19.29 -15.69
N GLY A 327 -3.86 -20.46 -16.28
CA GLY A 327 -4.54 -21.70 -15.93
C GLY A 327 -4.25 -22.16 -14.49
N GLU A 328 -3.00 -22.05 -14.05
CA GLU A 328 -2.61 -22.39 -12.67
C GLU A 328 -3.27 -21.48 -11.64
N TYR A 329 -3.24 -20.16 -11.85
CA TYR A 329 -3.90 -19.20 -10.95
C TYR A 329 -5.43 -19.37 -10.93
N LEU A 330 -6.05 -19.59 -12.09
CA LEU A 330 -7.49 -19.85 -12.17
C LEU A 330 -7.88 -21.09 -11.38
N THR A 331 -7.21 -22.22 -11.62
CA THR A 331 -7.50 -23.50 -10.96
C THR A 331 -7.40 -23.36 -9.44
N ALA A 332 -6.29 -22.78 -8.96
CA ALA A 332 -6.09 -22.51 -7.54
C ALA A 332 -7.19 -21.62 -6.94
N SER A 333 -7.63 -20.60 -7.69
CA SER A 333 -8.68 -19.69 -7.24
C SER A 333 -10.04 -20.38 -7.15
N LEU A 334 -10.41 -21.17 -8.15
CA LEU A 334 -11.71 -21.85 -8.17
C LEU A 334 -11.83 -22.88 -7.04
N GLU A 335 -10.85 -23.78 -6.92
CA GLU A 335 -10.85 -24.84 -5.90
C GLU A 335 -10.88 -24.26 -4.47
N ASN A 336 -10.06 -23.27 -4.19
CA ASN A 336 -9.98 -22.69 -2.86
C ASN A 336 -11.22 -21.84 -2.52
N ALA A 337 -11.79 -21.12 -3.49
CA ALA A 337 -13.03 -20.35 -3.26
C ALA A 337 -14.22 -21.25 -2.97
N ASP A 338 -14.37 -22.38 -3.70
CA ASP A 338 -15.42 -23.36 -3.48
C ASP A 338 -15.29 -24.00 -2.07
N ASN A 339 -14.07 -24.23 -1.60
CA ASN A 339 -13.81 -24.70 -0.24
C ASN A 339 -14.25 -23.68 0.82
N VAL A 340 -13.95 -22.39 0.63
CA VAL A 340 -14.40 -21.32 1.53
C VAL A 340 -15.92 -21.22 1.53
N PHE A 341 -16.54 -21.23 0.33
CA PHE A 341 -18.00 -21.20 0.18
C PHE A 341 -18.68 -22.30 1.00
N ASN A 342 -18.27 -23.55 0.84
CA ASN A 342 -18.87 -24.68 1.55
C ASN A 342 -18.76 -24.52 3.07
N ARG A 343 -17.61 -24.14 3.61
CA ARG A 343 -17.42 -23.93 5.05
C ARG A 343 -18.24 -22.77 5.60
N VAL A 344 -18.32 -21.66 4.88
CA VAL A 344 -19.14 -20.51 5.28
C VAL A 344 -20.63 -20.90 5.27
N GLN A 345 -21.09 -21.59 4.23
CA GLN A 345 -22.48 -22.04 4.12
C GLN A 345 -22.85 -22.95 5.30
N ASP A 346 -22.01 -23.95 5.61
CA ASP A 346 -22.24 -24.86 6.72
C ASP A 346 -22.34 -24.14 8.07
N LYS A 347 -21.47 -23.14 8.30
CA LYS A 347 -21.52 -22.32 9.52
C LYS A 347 -22.79 -21.50 9.64
N LEU A 348 -23.24 -20.91 8.54
CA LEU A 348 -24.45 -20.08 8.51
C LEU A 348 -25.72 -20.92 8.71
N ILE A 349 -25.81 -22.09 8.07
CA ILE A 349 -26.93 -23.03 8.23
C ILE A 349 -27.02 -23.51 9.68
N LYS A 350 -25.93 -24.00 10.25
CA LYS A 350 -25.88 -24.42 11.65
C LYS A 350 -26.33 -23.35 12.63
N LYS A 351 -25.99 -22.08 12.33
CA LYS A 351 -26.41 -20.96 13.16
C LYS A 351 -27.92 -20.69 13.09
N MET A 352 -28.57 -20.94 11.95
CA MET A 352 -30.02 -20.82 11.80
C MET A 352 -30.74 -21.92 12.60
N GLU A 353 -30.28 -23.17 12.51
CA GLU A 353 -30.86 -24.31 13.21
C GLU A 353 -30.83 -24.19 14.76
N VAL A 354 -29.80 -23.52 15.29
CA VAL A 354 -29.68 -23.26 16.75
C VAL A 354 -30.60 -22.14 17.21
N GLN A 355 -31.04 -21.23 16.35
CA GLN A 355 -31.98 -20.15 16.70
C GLN A 355 -33.45 -20.65 16.72
N ASP A 356 -33.77 -21.72 16.00
CA ASP A 356 -35.10 -22.28 15.93
C ASP A 356 -35.36 -23.40 16.98
N SER A 357 -34.34 -23.72 17.80
CA SER A 357 -34.39 -24.69 18.92
C SER A 357 -34.36 -23.97 20.29
#